data_326f74d2ff71ab367b7664b3675801dc
#
_entry.id   326f74d2ff71ab367b7664b3675801dc
#
_cell.length_a   1.000
_cell.length_b   1.000
_cell.length_c   1.000
_cell.angle_alpha   90.00
_cell.angle_beta   90.00
_cell.angle_gamma   90.00
#
_symmetry.space_group_name_H-M   'P 1'
#
loop_
_entity.id
_entity.type
_entity.pdbx_description
1 polymer ?
#
loop_
_entity_poly.entity_id
_entity_poly.type
_entity_poly.pdbx_seq_one_letter_code
_entity_poly.pdbx_strand_id
1 'polypeptide(L)'
;KQIFHALKLTTHPAKMLAIDVMEELAWDDFLSKVGESAYTLNTKGQVQEGTFIRKANGKNTFLPEDGGTPVFVSERNSMAALNGDQVRVQFMARRQNHIKEAMVIAILQRKKDTFVGRLRVEKDIAFLVTQENLFIHDILIPKKKLKGGKTDDRALVKITKWPDADHKNLVGEVVDVLGEAGDNDVEMNTILAQYGLPYKYPKRVEDAAEKI
;
A
#
# COMPACT_ATOMS: atom_id res chain seq x y z
N LYS A 1 31.11 -5.31 -25.93
CA LYS A 1 31.23 -4.32 -27.04
C LYS A 1 29.90 -3.57 -27.29
N GLN A 2 28.76 -4.25 -27.39
CA GLN A 2 27.45 -3.61 -27.65
C GLN A 2 27.06 -2.57 -26.58
N ILE A 3 27.22 -2.90 -25.27
CA ILE A 3 26.92 -1.98 -24.15
C ILE A 3 27.81 -0.74 -24.21
N PHE A 4 29.10 -0.88 -24.48
CA PHE A 4 30.02 0.25 -24.57
C PHE A 4 29.64 1.21 -25.73
N HIS A 5 29.18 0.64 -26.83
CA HIS A 5 28.68 1.42 -27.96
C HIS A 5 27.36 2.14 -27.63
N ALA A 6 26.41 1.42 -27.02
CA ALA A 6 25.12 1.98 -26.63
C ALA A 6 25.26 3.11 -25.59
N LEU A 7 26.19 2.96 -24.65
CA LEU A 7 26.47 3.98 -23.62
C LEU A 7 27.52 5.03 -24.07
N LYS A 8 28.00 4.96 -25.33
CA LYS A 8 29.02 5.85 -25.90
C LYS A 8 30.30 5.93 -25.05
N LEU A 9 30.71 4.81 -24.44
CA LEU A 9 31.91 4.76 -23.60
C LEU A 9 33.16 4.67 -24.50
N THR A 10 33.92 5.74 -24.55
CA THR A 10 35.11 5.84 -25.41
C THR A 10 36.40 5.58 -24.64
N THR A 11 36.48 6.00 -23.38
CA THR A 11 37.71 5.89 -22.56
C THR A 11 37.86 4.55 -21.90
N HIS A 12 39.11 4.09 -21.68
CA HIS A 12 39.39 2.84 -21.00
C HIS A 12 38.85 2.81 -19.55
N PRO A 13 39.02 3.82 -18.70
CA PRO A 13 38.45 3.83 -17.35
C PRO A 13 36.93 3.69 -17.33
N ALA A 14 36.21 4.36 -18.25
CA ALA A 14 34.76 4.25 -18.32
C ALA A 14 34.27 2.84 -18.74
N LYS A 15 35.04 2.16 -19.61
CA LYS A 15 34.76 0.76 -19.98
C LYS A 15 35.00 -0.21 -18.82
N MET A 16 36.07 0.00 -18.02
CA MET A 16 36.34 -0.81 -16.83
C MET A 16 35.24 -0.63 -15.78
N LEU A 17 34.87 0.61 -15.49
CA LEU A 17 33.75 0.90 -14.58
C LEU A 17 32.44 0.22 -15.02
N ALA A 18 32.16 0.21 -16.31
CA ALA A 18 30.97 -0.47 -16.83
C ALA A 18 31.02 -1.99 -16.66
N ILE A 19 32.22 -2.60 -16.74
CA ILE A 19 32.41 -4.01 -16.46
C ILE A 19 32.16 -4.29 -14.97
N ASP A 20 32.75 -3.50 -14.08
CA ASP A 20 32.58 -3.62 -12.64
C ASP A 20 31.11 -3.53 -12.24
N VAL A 21 30.39 -2.57 -12.81
CA VAL A 21 28.93 -2.42 -12.60
C VAL A 21 28.14 -3.63 -13.13
N MET A 22 28.51 -4.19 -14.28
CA MET A 22 27.87 -5.40 -14.81
C MET A 22 28.13 -6.64 -13.93
N GLU A 23 29.32 -6.75 -13.37
CA GLU A 23 29.66 -7.84 -12.45
C GLU A 23 28.92 -7.68 -11.11
N GLU A 24 28.79 -6.45 -10.59
CA GLU A 24 27.99 -6.15 -9.41
C GLU A 24 26.51 -6.50 -9.64
N LEU A 25 25.94 -6.12 -10.80
CA LEU A 25 24.58 -6.48 -11.19
C LEU A 25 24.38 -8.00 -11.38
N ALA A 26 25.41 -8.72 -11.81
CA ALA A 26 25.36 -10.18 -11.90
C ALA A 26 25.45 -10.84 -10.51
N TRP A 27 26.23 -10.27 -9.60
CA TRP A 27 26.28 -10.71 -8.20
C TRP A 27 24.93 -10.51 -7.48
N ASP A 28 24.23 -9.46 -7.83
CA ASP A 28 22.90 -9.14 -7.29
C ASP A 28 21.73 -9.84 -8.01
N ASP A 29 22.02 -10.85 -8.86
CA ASP A 29 21.03 -11.59 -9.66
C ASP A 29 20.19 -10.74 -10.66
N PHE A 30 20.60 -9.52 -10.96
CA PHE A 30 19.99 -8.73 -12.02
C PHE A 30 20.41 -9.15 -13.43
N LEU A 31 21.65 -9.59 -13.53
CA LEU A 31 22.20 -10.13 -14.76
C LEU A 31 22.62 -11.58 -14.55
N SER A 32 22.43 -12.41 -15.56
CA SER A 32 23.04 -13.74 -15.63
C SER A 32 24.21 -13.68 -16.61
N LYS A 33 25.40 -14.08 -16.13
CA LYS A 33 26.60 -14.15 -16.97
C LYS A 33 26.49 -15.34 -17.93
N VAL A 34 26.51 -15.06 -19.22
CA VAL A 34 26.44 -16.07 -20.27
C VAL A 34 27.80 -16.06 -21.02
N GLY A 35 28.76 -16.84 -20.52
CA GLY A 35 30.13 -16.84 -21.04
C GLY A 35 31.02 -15.74 -20.45
N GLU A 36 32.23 -15.54 -21.01
CA GLU A 36 33.26 -14.66 -20.42
C GLU A 36 32.92 -13.16 -20.48
N SER A 37 32.13 -12.70 -21.43
CA SER A 37 31.89 -11.26 -21.67
C SER A 37 30.45 -10.95 -22.09
N ALA A 38 29.51 -11.86 -21.86
CA ALA A 38 28.11 -11.69 -22.22
C ALA A 38 27.23 -11.78 -20.99
N TYR A 39 26.26 -10.89 -20.89
CA TYR A 39 25.28 -10.84 -19.80
C TYR A 39 23.87 -10.81 -20.40
N THR A 40 22.94 -11.50 -19.77
CA THR A 40 21.51 -11.45 -20.06
C THR A 40 20.75 -10.92 -18.86
N LEU A 41 19.66 -10.24 -19.10
CA LEU A 41 18.79 -9.76 -18.01
C LEU A 41 18.14 -10.96 -17.32
N ASN A 42 18.32 -11.07 -16.00
CA ASN A 42 17.66 -12.09 -15.20
C ASN A 42 16.28 -11.58 -14.76
N THR A 43 15.24 -11.93 -15.52
CA THR A 43 13.87 -11.50 -15.23
C THR A 43 13.17 -12.34 -14.17
N LYS A 44 13.63 -13.57 -13.91
CA LYS A 44 12.96 -14.51 -13.00
C LYS A 44 13.17 -14.22 -11.52
N GLY A 45 14.31 -13.64 -11.13
CA GLY A 45 14.62 -13.31 -9.73
C GLY A 45 14.20 -11.88 -9.32
N GLN A 46 13.71 -11.07 -10.26
CA GLN A 46 13.41 -9.66 -10.02
C GLN A 46 12.01 -9.40 -9.49
N VAL A 47 11.10 -10.37 -9.59
CA VAL A 47 9.70 -10.23 -9.17
C VAL A 47 9.37 -11.27 -8.12
N GLN A 48 8.82 -10.83 -6.99
CA GLN A 48 8.37 -11.71 -5.91
C GLN A 48 7.01 -11.25 -5.37
N GLU A 49 6.30 -12.19 -4.76
CA GLU A 49 5.05 -11.94 -4.04
C GLU A 49 5.27 -12.05 -2.54
N GLY A 50 4.48 -11.29 -1.78
CA GLY A 50 4.60 -11.28 -0.33
C GLY A 50 3.79 -10.18 0.32
N THR A 51 4.01 -10.00 1.61
CA THR A 51 3.24 -9.08 2.44
C THR A 51 3.92 -7.72 2.54
N PHE A 52 3.15 -6.65 2.30
CA PHE A 52 3.60 -5.28 2.52
C PHE A 52 3.38 -4.86 3.98
N ILE A 53 4.42 -4.36 4.62
CA ILE A 53 4.39 -3.85 6.00
C ILE A 53 4.61 -2.36 5.96
N ARG A 54 3.56 -1.61 6.29
CA ARG A 54 3.62 -0.15 6.35
C ARG A 54 4.17 0.31 7.70
N LYS A 55 5.09 1.26 7.67
CA LYS A 55 5.66 1.88 8.87
C LYS A 55 5.37 3.38 8.89
N ALA A 56 5.07 3.93 10.06
CA ALA A 56 4.74 5.34 10.24
C ALA A 56 5.84 6.32 9.78
N ASN A 57 7.10 5.86 9.78
CA ASN A 57 8.25 6.66 9.35
C ASN A 57 8.51 6.60 7.83
N GLY A 58 7.60 6.00 7.04
CA GLY A 58 7.73 5.83 5.59
C GLY A 58 8.79 4.83 5.13
N LYS A 59 9.50 4.17 6.06
CA LYS A 59 10.44 3.09 5.77
C LYS A 59 9.69 1.76 5.73
N ASN A 60 8.84 1.60 4.71
CA ASN A 60 8.02 0.41 4.56
C ASN A 60 8.88 -0.80 4.21
N THR A 61 8.33 -1.98 4.42
CA THR A 61 9.05 -3.24 4.25
C THR A 61 8.19 -4.23 3.47
N PHE A 62 8.78 -4.91 2.54
CA PHE A 62 8.22 -6.09 1.87
C PHE A 62 8.75 -7.35 2.53
N LEU A 63 7.87 -8.25 2.92
CA LEU A 63 8.20 -9.56 3.47
C LEU A 63 7.87 -10.64 2.44
N PRO A 64 8.87 -11.31 1.85
CA PRO A 64 8.64 -12.38 0.88
C PRO A 64 7.88 -13.57 1.47
N GLU A 65 7.02 -14.22 0.67
CA GLU A 65 6.28 -15.41 1.11
C GLU A 65 7.17 -16.63 1.36
N ASP A 66 8.31 -16.71 0.69
CA ASP A 66 9.30 -17.79 0.83
C ASP A 66 10.13 -17.70 2.11
N GLY A 67 9.85 -16.72 2.99
CA GLY A 67 10.57 -16.50 4.24
C GLY A 67 11.93 -15.81 4.06
N GLY A 68 12.16 -15.19 2.91
CA GLY A 68 13.35 -14.40 2.62
C GLY A 68 13.53 -13.19 3.54
N THR A 69 14.68 -12.53 3.45
CA THR A 69 14.96 -11.33 4.24
C THR A 69 14.04 -10.18 3.84
N PRO A 70 13.49 -9.43 4.83
CA PRO A 70 12.67 -8.26 4.57
C PRO A 70 13.41 -7.22 3.72
N VAL A 71 12.72 -6.67 2.70
CA VAL A 71 13.29 -5.72 1.75
C VAL A 71 12.64 -4.36 1.92
N PHE A 72 13.44 -3.30 1.86
CA PHE A 72 12.97 -1.92 1.98
C PHE A 72 12.12 -1.50 0.76
N VAL A 73 11.03 -0.79 1.03
CA VAL A 73 10.17 -0.16 0.01
C VAL A 73 9.95 1.29 0.42
N SER A 74 10.44 2.22 -0.39
CA SER A 74 10.20 3.65 -0.15
C SER A 74 8.73 4.00 -0.39
N GLU A 75 8.25 5.08 0.24
CA GLU A 75 6.85 5.52 0.12
C GLU A 75 6.44 5.74 -1.34
N ARG A 76 7.27 6.36 -2.14
CA ARG A 76 7.03 6.59 -3.57
C ARG A 76 6.89 5.31 -4.40
N ASN A 77 7.49 4.20 -3.92
CA ASN A 77 7.49 2.90 -4.57
C ASN A 77 6.44 1.95 -3.97
N SER A 78 5.59 2.44 -3.06
CA SER A 78 4.62 1.62 -2.33
C SER A 78 3.31 1.38 -3.08
N MET A 79 3.02 2.12 -4.17
CA MET A 79 1.76 2.04 -4.94
C MET A 79 0.51 2.15 -4.07
N ALA A 80 0.56 2.96 -2.99
CA ALA A 80 -0.50 3.06 -1.99
C ALA A 80 -0.90 1.72 -1.34
N ALA A 81 0.05 0.78 -1.21
CA ALA A 81 -0.14 -0.45 -0.46
C ALA A 81 -0.33 -0.14 1.03
N LEU A 82 -1.22 -0.87 1.67
CA LEU A 82 -1.52 -0.76 3.10
C LEU A 82 -0.86 -1.88 3.88
N ASN A 83 -0.81 -1.70 5.20
CA ASN A 83 -0.21 -2.70 6.08
C ASN A 83 -0.95 -4.04 6.02
N GLY A 84 -0.22 -5.07 5.61
CA GLY A 84 -0.71 -6.44 5.47
C GLY A 84 -1.30 -6.77 4.10
N ASP A 85 -1.24 -5.87 3.12
CA ASP A 85 -1.63 -6.17 1.74
C ASP A 85 -0.69 -7.22 1.14
N GLN A 86 -1.25 -8.13 0.36
CA GLN A 86 -0.47 -9.02 -0.50
C GLN A 86 -0.12 -8.27 -1.78
N VAL A 87 1.16 -8.19 -2.05
CA VAL A 87 1.70 -7.39 -3.16
C VAL A 87 2.67 -8.19 -4.00
N ARG A 88 2.79 -7.79 -5.25
CA ARG A 88 3.88 -8.21 -6.13
C ARG A 88 4.85 -7.06 -6.24
N VAL A 89 6.11 -7.34 -6.00
CA VAL A 89 7.18 -6.34 -6.07
C VAL A 89 8.19 -6.70 -7.14
N GLN A 90 8.84 -5.67 -7.66
CA GLN A 90 10.03 -5.79 -8.48
C GLN A 90 11.22 -5.26 -7.70
N PHE A 91 12.28 -6.04 -7.59
CA PHE A 91 13.52 -5.58 -6.98
C PHE A 91 14.21 -4.57 -7.88
N MET A 92 14.78 -3.57 -7.25
CA MET A 92 15.55 -2.52 -7.92
C MET A 92 17.04 -2.81 -7.77
N ALA A 93 17.82 -2.49 -8.81
CA ALA A 93 19.27 -2.55 -8.72
C ALA A 93 19.77 -1.68 -7.55
N ARG A 94 20.75 -2.20 -6.81
CA ARG A 94 21.36 -1.47 -5.70
C ARG A 94 21.93 -0.15 -6.22
N ARG A 95 21.65 0.92 -5.48
CA ARG A 95 22.32 2.21 -5.66
C ARG A 95 23.48 2.31 -4.68
N GLN A 96 24.24 3.39 -4.73
CA GLN A 96 25.49 3.66 -3.98
C GLN A 96 25.50 3.26 -2.48
N ASN A 97 24.33 3.01 -1.85
CA ASN A 97 24.24 2.65 -0.43
C ASN A 97 24.05 1.14 -0.17
N HIS A 98 24.19 0.28 -1.18
CA HIS A 98 24.07 -1.19 -1.08
C HIS A 98 22.77 -1.71 -0.41
N ILE A 99 21.73 -0.87 -0.26
CA ILE A 99 20.45 -1.28 0.29
C ILE A 99 19.60 -1.86 -0.84
N LYS A 100 19.19 -3.11 -0.70
CA LYS A 100 18.21 -3.73 -1.61
C LYS A 100 16.88 -3.03 -1.43
N GLU A 101 16.34 -2.46 -2.50
CA GLU A 101 15.05 -1.78 -2.52
C GLU A 101 14.09 -2.51 -3.46
N ALA A 102 12.81 -2.54 -3.12
CA ALA A 102 11.78 -3.08 -3.98
C ALA A 102 10.72 -2.00 -4.32
N MET A 103 10.08 -2.16 -5.46
CA MET A 103 8.96 -1.36 -5.91
C MET A 103 7.73 -2.25 -6.04
N VAL A 104 6.62 -1.85 -5.44
CA VAL A 104 5.33 -2.53 -5.63
C VAL A 104 4.86 -2.27 -7.06
N ILE A 105 4.61 -3.34 -7.80
CA ILE A 105 4.13 -3.30 -9.19
C ILE A 105 2.68 -3.75 -9.32
N ALA A 106 2.16 -4.47 -8.31
CA ALA A 106 0.75 -4.83 -8.22
C ALA A 106 0.34 -5.10 -6.78
N ILE A 107 -0.89 -4.77 -6.45
CA ILE A 107 -1.55 -5.18 -5.21
C ILE A 107 -2.44 -6.34 -5.57
N LEU A 108 -2.13 -7.53 -5.05
CA LEU A 108 -2.80 -8.79 -5.38
C LEU A 108 -4.06 -8.97 -4.56
N GLN A 109 -3.95 -8.66 -3.25
CA GLN A 109 -5.08 -8.74 -2.32
C GLN A 109 -4.95 -7.67 -1.25
N ARG A 110 -6.02 -6.95 -0.99
CA ARG A 110 -6.12 -6.01 0.12
C ARG A 110 -6.47 -6.76 1.40
N LYS A 111 -5.75 -6.48 2.47
CA LYS A 111 -6.07 -7.03 3.80
C LYS A 111 -7.36 -6.41 4.36
N LYS A 112 -7.59 -5.13 4.06
CA LYS A 112 -8.72 -4.36 4.58
C LYS A 112 -9.21 -3.38 3.52
N ASP A 113 -10.51 -3.30 3.36
CA ASP A 113 -11.18 -2.39 2.43
C ASP A 113 -12.15 -1.42 3.15
N THR A 114 -12.30 -1.57 4.46
CA THR A 114 -13.18 -0.77 5.31
C THR A 114 -12.38 0.00 6.36
N PHE A 115 -12.73 1.26 6.58
CA PHE A 115 -12.02 2.17 7.47
C PHE A 115 -13.01 2.97 8.29
N VAL A 116 -12.65 3.22 9.55
CA VAL A 116 -13.41 4.09 10.44
C VAL A 116 -12.70 5.43 10.57
N GLY A 117 -13.49 6.49 10.63
CA GLY A 117 -12.98 7.84 10.80
C GLY A 117 -14.09 8.82 11.12
N ARG A 118 -13.73 10.09 11.14
CA ARG A 118 -14.65 11.19 11.35
C ARG A 118 -15.07 11.79 10.00
N LEU A 119 -16.37 12.00 9.79
CA LEU A 119 -16.89 12.64 8.61
C LEU A 119 -16.67 14.16 8.65
N ARG A 120 -16.24 14.72 7.53
CA ARG A 120 -16.24 16.15 7.24
C ARG A 120 -17.09 16.36 5.99
N VAL A 121 -18.28 16.91 6.18
CA VAL A 121 -19.26 17.09 5.10
C VAL A 121 -19.17 18.51 4.53
N GLU A 122 -19.01 18.63 3.24
CA GLU A 122 -19.02 19.87 2.45
C GLU A 122 -20.25 19.90 1.54
N LYS A 123 -20.43 20.98 0.75
CA LYS A 123 -21.66 21.19 -0.02
C LYS A 123 -22.08 19.98 -0.87
N ASP A 124 -21.13 19.40 -1.64
CA ASP A 124 -21.42 18.36 -2.63
C ASP A 124 -20.67 17.04 -2.38
N ILE A 125 -19.71 17.06 -1.48
CA ILE A 125 -18.83 15.93 -1.16
C ILE A 125 -18.63 15.83 0.35
N ALA A 126 -18.23 14.66 0.80
CA ALA A 126 -17.75 14.48 2.16
C ALA A 126 -16.38 13.77 2.14
N PHE A 127 -15.68 13.88 3.24
CA PHE A 127 -14.39 13.23 3.45
C PHE A 127 -14.44 12.42 4.74
N LEU A 128 -13.86 11.23 4.71
CA LEU A 128 -13.55 10.51 5.92
C LEU A 128 -12.11 10.83 6.32
N VAL A 129 -11.96 11.47 7.47
CA VAL A 129 -10.68 11.74 8.11
C VAL A 129 -10.36 10.57 9.04
N THR A 130 -9.38 9.75 8.68
CA THR A 130 -8.94 8.61 9.51
C THR A 130 -7.98 9.06 10.59
N GLN A 131 -8.05 8.45 11.78
CA GLN A 131 -7.15 8.79 12.90
C GLN A 131 -5.73 8.25 12.70
N GLU A 132 -5.59 7.17 11.96
CA GLU A 132 -4.30 6.61 11.60
C GLU A 132 -3.82 7.29 10.32
N ASN A 133 -2.56 7.70 10.26
CA ASN A 133 -1.91 8.21 9.03
C ASN A 133 -1.73 7.09 8.00
N LEU A 134 -2.81 6.35 7.73
CA LEU A 134 -2.84 5.20 6.82
C LEU A 134 -2.78 5.66 5.36
N PHE A 135 -3.28 6.85 5.10
CA PHE A 135 -3.37 7.43 3.76
C PHE A 135 -2.74 8.83 3.72
N ILE A 136 -2.18 9.18 2.59
CA ILE A 136 -1.68 10.55 2.33
C ILE A 136 -2.83 11.55 2.21
N HIS A 137 -4.03 11.07 1.83
CA HIS A 137 -5.22 11.88 1.60
C HIS A 137 -6.45 11.26 2.27
N ASP A 138 -7.39 12.12 2.66
CA ASP A 138 -8.70 11.72 3.17
C ASP A 138 -9.49 10.92 2.10
N ILE A 139 -10.39 10.04 2.55
CA ILE A 139 -11.22 9.24 1.65
C ILE A 139 -12.41 10.11 1.20
N LEU A 140 -12.54 10.35 -0.09
CA LEU A 140 -13.63 11.10 -0.68
C LEU A 140 -14.92 10.26 -0.71
N ILE A 141 -16.03 10.84 -0.27
CA ILE A 141 -17.35 10.20 -0.23
C ILE A 141 -18.32 11.06 -1.03
N PRO A 142 -18.84 10.57 -2.17
CA PRO A 142 -19.92 11.24 -2.89
C PRO A 142 -21.15 11.41 -1.99
N LYS A 143 -21.83 12.56 -2.05
CA LYS A 143 -22.99 12.87 -1.19
C LYS A 143 -24.09 11.80 -1.25
N LYS A 144 -24.32 11.21 -2.42
CA LYS A 144 -25.29 10.10 -2.61
C LYS A 144 -24.95 8.84 -1.80
N LYS A 145 -23.68 8.69 -1.37
CA LYS A 145 -23.17 7.54 -0.64
C LYS A 145 -22.89 7.83 0.84
N LEU A 146 -23.35 8.96 1.34
CA LEU A 146 -23.14 9.44 2.71
C LEU A 146 -24.07 8.80 3.74
N LYS A 147 -25.18 8.20 3.31
CA LYS A 147 -26.20 7.56 4.19
C LYS A 147 -26.68 8.43 5.35
N GLY A 148 -26.81 9.73 5.12
CA GLY A 148 -27.31 10.67 6.14
C GLY A 148 -26.28 11.09 7.20
N GLY A 149 -25.04 10.66 7.09
CA GLY A 149 -23.98 11.09 7.99
C GLY A 149 -23.77 12.61 7.97
N LYS A 150 -23.40 13.15 9.11
CA LYS A 150 -23.18 14.60 9.32
C LYS A 150 -21.70 14.84 9.59
N THR A 151 -21.30 16.11 9.55
CA THR A 151 -19.96 16.51 10.00
C THR A 151 -19.81 16.14 11.47
N ASP A 152 -18.63 15.63 11.80
CA ASP A 152 -18.21 15.11 13.10
C ASP A 152 -18.77 13.74 13.50
N ASP A 153 -19.65 13.12 12.69
CA ASP A 153 -20.03 11.74 12.94
C ASP A 153 -18.85 10.78 12.72
N ARG A 154 -18.81 9.74 13.56
CA ARG A 154 -18.00 8.54 13.31
C ARG A 154 -18.71 7.68 12.27
N ALA A 155 -17.99 7.23 11.26
CA ALA A 155 -18.55 6.38 10.22
C ALA A 155 -17.59 5.27 9.81
N LEU A 156 -18.18 4.13 9.48
CA LEU A 156 -17.51 3.02 8.80
C LEU A 156 -17.69 3.21 7.28
N VAL A 157 -16.59 3.32 6.56
CA VAL A 157 -16.56 3.57 5.12
C VAL A 157 -15.85 2.42 4.42
N LYS A 158 -16.44 1.92 3.35
CA LYS A 158 -15.83 0.95 2.45
C LYS A 158 -15.22 1.67 1.25
N ILE A 159 -13.98 1.35 0.91
CA ILE A 159 -13.35 1.85 -0.31
C ILE A 159 -13.99 1.19 -1.53
N THR A 160 -14.47 2.02 -2.45
CA THR A 160 -15.06 1.59 -3.71
C THR A 160 -14.14 1.81 -4.90
N LYS A 161 -13.19 2.76 -4.78
CA LYS A 161 -12.19 3.03 -5.80
C LYS A 161 -10.86 3.38 -5.14
N TRP A 162 -9.84 2.64 -5.51
CA TRP A 162 -8.46 2.86 -5.08
C TRP A 162 -7.75 3.83 -6.03
N PRO A 163 -6.69 4.53 -5.59
CA PRO A 163 -5.88 5.36 -6.48
C PRO A 163 -5.28 4.53 -7.61
N ASP A 164 -5.31 5.10 -8.80
CA ASP A 164 -4.68 4.56 -10.00
C ASP A 164 -3.93 5.66 -10.76
N ALA A 165 -3.43 5.38 -11.95
CA ALA A 165 -2.69 6.34 -12.77
C ALA A 165 -3.53 7.59 -13.12
N ASP A 166 -4.85 7.40 -13.32
CA ASP A 166 -5.78 8.46 -13.75
C ASP A 166 -6.45 9.16 -12.56
N HIS A 167 -6.55 8.48 -11.41
CA HIS A 167 -7.28 8.95 -10.23
C HIS A 167 -6.43 8.84 -8.97
N LYS A 168 -6.02 9.97 -8.43
CA LYS A 168 -5.16 10.02 -7.23
C LYS A 168 -5.92 9.86 -5.91
N ASN A 169 -7.24 10.08 -5.91
CA ASN A 169 -8.05 10.09 -4.71
C ASN A 169 -8.67 8.73 -4.42
N LEU A 170 -8.67 8.35 -3.15
CA LEU A 170 -9.47 7.25 -2.62
C LEU A 170 -10.95 7.67 -2.64
N VAL A 171 -11.82 6.79 -3.14
CA VAL A 171 -13.26 7.01 -3.11
C VAL A 171 -13.93 5.90 -2.31
N GLY A 172 -14.80 6.27 -1.39
CA GLY A 172 -15.53 5.34 -0.54
C GLY A 172 -17.02 5.57 -0.50
N GLU A 173 -17.69 4.66 0.19
CA GLU A 173 -19.11 4.80 0.55
C GLU A 173 -19.28 4.49 2.03
N VAL A 174 -20.17 5.23 2.69
CA VAL A 174 -20.52 4.96 4.08
C VAL A 174 -21.24 3.61 4.14
N VAL A 175 -20.70 2.69 4.93
CA VAL A 175 -21.36 1.42 5.27
C VAL A 175 -22.35 1.66 6.40
N ASP A 176 -21.88 2.34 7.44
CA ASP A 176 -22.65 2.63 8.64
C ASP A 176 -22.22 3.96 9.28
N VAL A 177 -23.16 4.70 9.83
CA VAL A 177 -22.93 5.88 10.67
C VAL A 177 -23.02 5.42 12.12
N LEU A 178 -21.91 5.54 12.86
CA LEU A 178 -21.79 5.03 14.22
C LEU A 178 -22.37 5.99 15.26
N GLY A 179 -22.42 7.30 14.92
CA GLY A 179 -22.91 8.37 15.77
C GLY A 179 -21.95 9.54 15.90
N GLU A 180 -22.29 10.51 16.75
CA GLU A 180 -21.50 11.72 16.99
C GLU A 180 -20.19 11.40 17.74
N ALA A 181 -19.08 11.97 17.31
CA ALA A 181 -17.79 11.77 17.93
C ALA A 181 -17.78 12.34 19.36
N GLY A 182 -17.22 11.58 20.32
CA GLY A 182 -17.12 11.96 21.72
C GLY A 182 -18.17 11.30 22.61
N ASP A 183 -19.17 10.64 22.05
CA ASP A 183 -20.04 9.74 22.80
C ASP A 183 -19.28 8.44 23.12
N ASN A 184 -19.38 7.97 24.39
CA ASN A 184 -18.61 6.80 24.85
C ASN A 184 -18.99 5.51 24.10
N ASP A 185 -20.29 5.31 23.84
CA ASP A 185 -20.77 4.11 23.14
C ASP A 185 -20.36 4.16 21.67
N VAL A 186 -20.36 5.34 21.05
CA VAL A 186 -19.90 5.56 19.69
C VAL A 186 -18.40 5.32 19.58
N GLU A 187 -17.60 5.80 20.52
CA GLU A 187 -16.14 5.56 20.50
C GLU A 187 -15.81 4.08 20.71
N MET A 188 -16.55 3.38 21.59
CA MET A 188 -16.42 1.93 21.77
C MET A 188 -16.77 1.17 20.48
N ASN A 189 -17.92 1.49 19.88
CA ASN A 189 -18.35 0.89 18.61
C ASN A 189 -17.38 1.18 17.47
N THR A 190 -16.75 2.37 17.48
CA THR A 190 -15.68 2.77 16.56
C THR A 190 -14.49 1.84 16.65
N ILE A 191 -14.03 1.54 17.87
CA ILE A 191 -12.91 0.62 18.11
C ILE A 191 -13.28 -0.78 17.64
N LEU A 192 -14.45 -1.30 18.00
CA LEU A 192 -14.90 -2.63 17.57
C LEU A 192 -14.96 -2.72 16.04
N ALA A 193 -15.55 -1.72 15.37
CA ALA A 193 -15.63 -1.65 13.90
C ALA A 193 -14.26 -1.57 13.25
N GLN A 194 -13.30 -0.84 13.84
CA GLN A 194 -11.94 -0.71 13.33
C GLN A 194 -11.21 -2.06 13.28
N TYR A 195 -11.47 -2.93 14.26
CA TYR A 195 -10.89 -4.28 14.33
C TYR A 195 -11.76 -5.35 13.64
N GLY A 196 -12.88 -4.96 13.01
CA GLY A 196 -13.79 -5.88 12.35
C GLY A 196 -14.59 -6.76 13.32
N LEU A 197 -14.71 -6.32 14.58
CA LEU A 197 -15.50 -7.00 15.60
C LEU A 197 -16.97 -6.56 15.51
N PRO A 198 -17.93 -7.43 15.91
CA PRO A 198 -19.34 -7.04 15.99
C PRO A 198 -19.53 -5.89 16.99
N TYR A 199 -20.16 -4.82 16.53
CA TYR A 199 -20.50 -3.63 17.33
C TYR A 199 -22.01 -3.37 17.40
N LYS A 200 -22.81 -4.21 16.71
CA LYS A 200 -24.27 -4.22 16.77
C LYS A 200 -24.74 -5.66 16.96
N TYR A 201 -25.79 -5.82 17.74
CA TYR A 201 -26.45 -7.12 17.85
C TYR A 201 -27.33 -7.36 16.62
N PRO A 202 -27.55 -8.63 16.20
CA PRO A 202 -28.57 -8.96 15.21
C PRO A 202 -29.94 -8.50 15.70
N LYS A 203 -30.75 -7.92 14.84
CA LYS A 203 -32.06 -7.35 15.17
C LYS A 203 -32.94 -8.28 15.98
N ARG A 204 -32.93 -9.59 15.67
CA ARG A 204 -33.67 -10.63 16.43
C ARG A 204 -33.23 -10.74 17.91
N VAL A 205 -31.99 -10.39 18.23
CA VAL A 205 -31.47 -10.43 19.60
C VAL A 205 -31.90 -9.18 20.34
N GLU A 206 -31.88 -8.03 19.69
CA GLU A 206 -32.43 -6.77 20.23
C GLU A 206 -33.92 -6.90 20.49
N ASP A 207 -34.70 -7.40 19.50
CA ASP A 207 -36.14 -7.66 19.63
C ASP A 207 -36.48 -8.69 20.74
N ALA A 208 -35.57 -9.62 21.02
CA ALA A 208 -35.75 -10.58 22.12
C ALA A 208 -35.44 -9.96 23.48
N ALA A 209 -34.43 -9.11 23.56
CA ALA A 209 -34.07 -8.41 24.81
C ALA A 209 -35.15 -7.39 25.23
N GLU A 210 -35.82 -6.71 24.27
CA GLU A 210 -36.92 -5.79 24.53
C GLU A 210 -38.19 -6.48 25.08
N LYS A 211 -38.28 -7.81 24.98
CA LYS A 211 -39.44 -8.60 25.45
C LYS A 211 -39.27 -9.17 26.85
N ILE A 212 -38.12 -8.96 27.48
CA ILE A 212 -37.80 -9.37 28.85
C ILE A 212 -38.07 -8.23 29.81
#